data_0600f3ac358e298a398a2b85865c69a5
#
_entry.id   0600f3ac358e298a398a2b85865c69a5
#
_cell.length_a   1.000
_cell.length_b   1.000
_cell.length_c   1.000
_cell.angle_alpha   90.00
_cell.angle_beta   90.00
_cell.angle_gamma   90.00
#
_symmetry.space_group_name_H-M   'P 1'
#
loop_
_entity.id
_entity.type
_entity.pdbx_description
1 polymer ?
#
loop_
_entity_poly.entity_id
_entity_poly.type
_entity_poly.pdbx_seq_one_letter_code
_entity_poly.pdbx_strand_id
1 'polypeptide(L)'
;MITNIQPTILLVGNDSTLSYLLGRFAERSGYLLTVISESLSIKEIESINPTVIIFISTELLATRQTLVVELANFDAPIMVCSSVVDQARARELGADYCLLHPLTYDDFQKAMMDANISKRD
;
A
#
# COMPACT_ATOMS: atom_id res chain seq x y z
N MET A 1 20.33 -22.11 -7.17
CA MET A 1 18.98 -22.03 -7.69
C MET A 1 18.34 -20.70 -7.39
N ILE A 2 17.72 -20.13 -8.37
CA ILE A 2 17.10 -18.81 -8.20
C ILE A 2 15.61 -18.98 -8.03
N THR A 3 15.09 -18.40 -6.97
CA THR A 3 13.67 -18.39 -6.72
C THR A 3 13.14 -17.02 -7.15
N ASN A 4 12.24 -17.03 -8.10
CA ASN A 4 11.60 -15.79 -8.52
C ASN A 4 10.53 -15.43 -7.50
N ILE A 5 10.89 -14.53 -6.61
CA ILE A 5 9.95 -14.03 -5.64
C ILE A 5 9.38 -12.73 -6.18
N GLN A 6 8.09 -12.75 -6.50
CA GLN A 6 7.43 -11.54 -6.94
C GLN A 6 7.21 -10.62 -5.75
N PRO A 7 7.45 -9.31 -5.93
CA PRO A 7 7.13 -8.37 -4.87
C PRO A 7 5.62 -8.34 -4.62
N THR A 8 5.26 -8.17 -3.37
CA THR A 8 3.87 -8.24 -2.94
C THR A 8 3.35 -6.88 -2.49
N ILE A 9 2.19 -6.51 -2.99
CA ILE A 9 1.45 -5.35 -2.52
C ILE A 9 0.40 -5.85 -1.54
N LEU A 10 0.41 -5.30 -0.34
CA LEU A 10 -0.61 -5.62 0.65
C LEU A 10 -1.65 -4.51 0.64
N LEU A 11 -2.88 -4.86 0.30
CA LEU A 11 -3.99 -3.92 0.31
C LEU A 11 -4.81 -4.14 1.58
N VAL A 12 -4.90 -3.11 2.40
CA VAL A 12 -5.64 -3.17 3.66
C VAL A 12 -7.01 -2.54 3.49
N GLY A 13 -8.04 -3.31 3.71
CA GLY A 13 -9.41 -2.85 3.64
C GLY A 13 -10.23 -3.58 2.59
N ASN A 14 -11.54 -3.36 2.64
CA ASN A 14 -12.50 -3.99 1.74
C ASN A 14 -13.10 -2.97 0.77
N ASP A 15 -12.67 -3.02 -0.48
CA ASP A 15 -13.23 -2.19 -1.55
C ASP A 15 -13.06 -2.98 -2.85
N SER A 16 -14.15 -3.55 -3.34
CA SER A 16 -14.09 -4.44 -4.49
C SER A 16 -13.62 -3.73 -5.76
N THR A 17 -14.03 -2.49 -5.97
CA THR A 17 -13.62 -1.73 -7.16
C THR A 17 -12.13 -1.44 -7.12
N LEU A 18 -11.65 -0.99 -5.99
CA LEU A 18 -10.24 -0.65 -5.83
C LEU A 18 -9.36 -1.92 -5.88
N SER A 19 -9.82 -3.01 -5.25
CA SER A 19 -9.10 -4.28 -5.30
C SER A 19 -8.95 -4.78 -6.73
N TYR A 20 -10.03 -4.68 -7.51
CA TYR A 20 -9.98 -5.09 -8.89
C TYR A 20 -8.99 -4.26 -9.69
N LEU A 21 -9.07 -2.94 -9.54
CA LEU A 21 -8.22 -2.02 -10.28
C LEU A 21 -6.74 -2.22 -9.92
N LEU A 22 -6.45 -2.26 -8.63
CA LEU A 22 -5.07 -2.47 -8.17
C LEU A 22 -4.55 -3.84 -8.55
N GLY A 23 -5.43 -4.84 -8.58
CA GLY A 23 -5.05 -6.17 -9.03
C GLY A 23 -4.60 -6.18 -10.48
N ARG A 24 -5.31 -5.44 -11.33
CA ARG A 24 -4.93 -5.30 -12.73
C ARG A 24 -3.60 -4.56 -12.88
N PHE A 25 -3.42 -3.50 -12.12
CA PHE A 25 -2.18 -2.72 -12.18
C PHE A 25 -1.00 -3.54 -11.65
N ALA A 26 -1.21 -4.27 -10.57
CA ALA A 26 -0.18 -5.12 -10.00
C ALA A 26 0.26 -6.19 -10.99
N GLU A 27 -0.70 -6.85 -11.63
CA GLU A 27 -0.41 -7.88 -12.61
C GLU A 27 0.44 -7.35 -13.76
N ARG A 28 0.09 -6.17 -14.26
CA ARG A 28 0.85 -5.54 -15.35
C ARG A 28 2.27 -5.17 -14.95
N SER A 29 2.48 -4.91 -13.66
CA SER A 29 3.78 -4.47 -13.15
C SER A 29 4.62 -5.58 -12.53
N GLY A 30 4.11 -6.81 -12.53
CA GLY A 30 4.84 -7.95 -11.98
C GLY A 30 4.75 -8.08 -10.48
N TYR A 31 3.73 -7.51 -9.85
CA TYR A 31 3.49 -7.61 -8.42
C TYR A 31 2.37 -8.60 -8.14
N LEU A 32 2.43 -9.22 -6.96
CA LEU A 32 1.30 -9.95 -6.41
C LEU A 32 0.49 -9.00 -5.54
N LEU A 33 -0.83 -9.14 -5.57
CA LEU A 33 -1.69 -8.36 -4.69
C LEU A 33 -2.33 -9.27 -3.68
N THR A 34 -2.14 -8.96 -2.40
CA THR A 34 -2.82 -9.66 -1.31
C THR A 34 -3.74 -8.67 -0.63
N VAL A 35 -5.02 -9.02 -0.54
CA VAL A 35 -6.02 -8.17 0.08
C VAL A 35 -6.34 -8.71 1.46
N ILE A 36 -6.25 -7.86 2.47
CA ILE A 36 -6.53 -8.26 3.84
C ILE A 36 -7.59 -7.34 4.43
N SER A 37 -8.46 -7.92 5.23
CA SER A 37 -9.50 -7.15 5.91
C SER A 37 -8.90 -6.22 6.96
N GLU A 38 -9.74 -5.38 7.53
CA GLU A 38 -9.31 -4.36 8.49
C GLU A 38 -8.77 -4.93 9.79
N SER A 39 -9.09 -6.17 10.11
CA SER A 39 -8.73 -6.78 11.39
C SER A 39 -7.43 -7.57 11.32
N LEU A 40 -6.47 -7.06 10.62
CA LEU A 40 -5.22 -7.79 10.50
C LEU A 40 -4.25 -7.45 11.65
N SER A 41 -3.34 -8.38 11.92
CA SER A 41 -2.34 -8.22 12.96
C SER A 41 -0.95 -8.00 12.35
N ILE A 42 -0.04 -7.49 13.16
CA ILE A 42 1.34 -7.27 12.72
C ILE A 42 2.00 -8.60 12.31
N LYS A 43 1.65 -9.69 12.98
CA LYS A 43 2.21 -11.00 12.65
C LYS A 43 1.79 -11.48 11.27
N GLU A 44 0.56 -11.19 10.87
CA GLU A 44 0.09 -11.52 9.54
C GLU A 44 0.86 -10.75 8.49
N ILE A 45 1.15 -9.49 8.77
CA ILE A 45 1.93 -8.65 7.86
C ILE A 45 3.35 -9.18 7.74
N GLU A 46 3.96 -9.57 8.84
CA GLU A 46 5.30 -10.17 8.83
C GLU A 46 5.35 -11.43 7.94
N SER A 47 4.33 -12.27 8.07
CA SER A 47 4.23 -13.48 7.26
C SER A 47 4.17 -13.18 5.77
N ILE A 48 3.43 -12.15 5.41
CA ILE A 48 3.25 -11.76 4.01
C ILE A 48 4.51 -11.09 3.47
N ASN A 49 5.22 -10.37 4.33
CA ASN A 49 6.44 -9.64 3.96
C ASN A 49 6.23 -8.75 2.74
N PRO A 50 5.31 -7.79 2.81
CA PRO A 50 4.96 -6.97 1.65
C PRO A 50 6.07 -5.99 1.29
N THR A 51 6.15 -5.67 0.00
CA THR A 51 7.05 -4.64 -0.51
C THR A 51 6.48 -3.26 -0.27
N VAL A 52 5.15 -3.15 -0.33
CA VAL A 52 4.44 -1.90 -0.10
C VAL A 52 3.08 -2.23 0.52
N ILE A 53 2.60 -1.33 1.37
CA ILE A 53 1.30 -1.48 2.03
C ILE A 53 0.41 -0.34 1.59
N ILE A 54 -0.77 -0.66 1.08
CA ILE A 54 -1.72 0.33 0.59
C ILE A 54 -3.00 0.25 1.42
N PHE A 55 -3.40 1.37 2.02
CA PHE A 55 -4.68 1.48 2.71
C PHE A 55 -5.72 2.02 1.74
N ILE A 56 -6.92 1.47 1.78
CA ILE A 56 -7.97 1.84 0.81
C ILE A 56 -8.47 3.28 0.97
N SER A 57 -8.30 3.88 2.15
CA SER A 57 -8.80 5.23 2.39
C SER A 57 -8.05 5.90 3.54
N THR A 58 -8.13 7.23 3.56
CA THR A 58 -7.57 8.02 4.65
C THR A 58 -8.30 7.74 5.96
N GLU A 59 -9.61 7.50 5.89
CA GLU A 59 -10.40 7.17 7.09
C GLU A 59 -9.91 5.87 7.73
N LEU A 60 -9.64 4.86 6.93
CA LEU A 60 -9.13 3.61 7.46
C LEU A 60 -7.76 3.80 8.09
N LEU A 61 -6.89 4.56 7.42
CA LEU A 61 -5.57 4.87 7.97
C LEU A 61 -5.70 5.55 9.33
N ALA A 62 -6.66 6.49 9.46
CA ALA A 62 -6.89 7.20 10.71
C ALA A 62 -7.32 6.28 11.84
N THR A 63 -8.06 5.22 11.53
CA THR A 63 -8.53 4.29 12.56
C THR A 63 -7.50 3.24 12.95
N ARG A 64 -6.40 3.15 12.20
CA ARG A 64 -5.37 2.12 12.40
C ARG A 64 -4.03 2.69 12.83
N GLN A 65 -4.03 3.75 13.61
CA GLN A 65 -2.78 4.43 13.98
C GLN A 65 -1.86 3.56 14.82
N THR A 66 -2.41 2.67 15.64
CA THR A 66 -1.56 1.74 16.39
C THR A 66 -0.79 0.82 15.44
N LEU A 67 -1.47 0.33 14.42
CA LEU A 67 -0.83 -0.51 13.41
C LEU A 67 0.22 0.28 12.63
N VAL A 68 -0.09 1.52 12.29
CA VAL A 68 0.85 2.39 11.54
C VAL A 68 2.15 2.57 12.32
N VAL A 69 2.04 2.79 13.63
CA VAL A 69 3.23 2.93 14.49
C VAL A 69 4.05 1.65 14.48
N GLU A 70 3.41 0.50 14.54
CA GLU A 70 4.11 -0.78 14.47
C GLU A 70 4.76 -1.00 13.12
N LEU A 71 4.10 -0.56 12.04
CA LEU A 71 4.62 -0.68 10.70
C LEU A 71 5.85 0.19 10.44
N ALA A 72 6.10 1.18 11.27
CA ALA A 72 7.28 2.03 11.12
C ALA A 72 8.57 1.22 11.23
N ASN A 73 8.52 0.04 11.82
CA ASN A 73 9.68 -0.85 11.94
C ASN A 73 9.89 -1.72 10.70
N PHE A 74 9.00 -1.64 9.74
CA PHE A 74 9.08 -2.41 8.51
C PHE A 74 9.70 -1.56 7.39
N ASP A 75 10.33 -2.23 6.44
CA ASP A 75 10.90 -1.54 5.28
C ASP A 75 9.86 -1.19 4.22
N ALA A 76 8.62 -1.60 4.41
CA ALA A 76 7.58 -1.35 3.43
C ALA A 76 6.99 0.05 3.59
N PRO A 77 7.02 0.88 2.54
CA PRO A 77 6.36 2.18 2.60
C PRO A 77 4.84 2.02 2.68
N ILE A 78 4.21 3.01 3.26
CA ILE A 78 2.76 3.05 3.43
C ILE A 78 2.17 4.00 2.41
N MET A 79 1.25 3.50 1.60
CA MET A 79 0.51 4.31 0.65
C MET A 79 -0.96 4.32 1.04
N VAL A 80 -1.66 5.35 0.64
CA VAL A 80 -3.09 5.46 0.89
C VAL A 80 -3.79 5.99 -0.36
N CYS A 81 -4.96 5.45 -0.66
CA CYS A 81 -5.79 5.98 -1.72
C CYS A 81 -6.60 7.14 -1.14
N SER A 82 -6.38 8.33 -1.67
CA SER A 82 -7.01 9.52 -1.11
C SER A 82 -7.40 10.52 -2.19
N SER A 83 -8.15 11.54 -1.80
CA SER A 83 -8.42 12.67 -2.65
C SER A 83 -7.33 13.72 -2.49
N VAL A 84 -7.27 14.66 -3.41
CA VAL A 84 -6.33 15.77 -3.32
C VAL A 84 -6.54 16.56 -2.01
N VAL A 85 -7.78 16.69 -1.60
CA VAL A 85 -8.13 17.45 -0.38
C VAL A 85 -7.55 16.77 0.87
N ASP A 86 -7.54 15.44 0.90
CA ASP A 86 -7.10 14.70 2.08
C ASP A 86 -5.61 14.38 2.09
N GLN A 87 -4.89 14.81 1.08
CA GLN A 87 -3.49 14.44 0.92
C GLN A 87 -2.60 14.83 2.12
N ALA A 88 -2.75 16.08 2.58
CA ALA A 88 -1.96 16.55 3.71
C ALA A 88 -2.29 15.76 4.98
N ARG A 89 -3.57 15.50 5.21
CA ARG A 89 -4.00 14.72 6.37
C ARG A 89 -3.47 13.29 6.32
N ALA A 90 -3.49 12.68 5.13
CA ALA A 90 -2.98 11.33 4.97
C ALA A 90 -1.50 11.25 5.36
N ARG A 91 -0.71 12.23 4.97
CA ARG A 91 0.71 12.27 5.31
C ARG A 91 0.91 12.43 6.82
N GLU A 92 0.09 13.26 7.45
CA GLU A 92 0.16 13.43 8.91
C GLU A 92 -0.17 12.12 9.62
N LEU A 93 -1.03 11.30 9.03
CA LEU A 93 -1.43 10.02 9.60
C LEU A 93 -0.43 8.89 9.33
N GLY A 94 0.64 9.17 8.61
CA GLY A 94 1.72 8.22 8.42
C GLY A 94 1.89 7.67 7.01
N ALA A 95 1.14 8.19 6.04
CA ALA A 95 1.31 7.76 4.66
C ALA A 95 2.59 8.36 4.06
N ASP A 96 3.38 7.52 3.42
CA ASP A 96 4.58 7.97 2.71
C ASP A 96 4.22 8.51 1.33
N TYR A 97 3.18 7.94 0.72
CA TYR A 97 2.74 8.30 -0.63
C TYR A 97 1.23 8.26 -0.69
N CYS A 98 0.66 9.10 -1.56
CA CYS A 98 -0.78 9.12 -1.79
C CYS A 98 -1.07 8.75 -3.23
N LEU A 99 -2.00 7.80 -3.41
CA LEU A 99 -2.53 7.45 -4.71
C LEU A 99 -3.84 8.20 -4.87
N LEU A 100 -3.84 9.18 -5.74
CA LEU A 100 -4.98 10.08 -5.86
C LEU A 100 -6.05 9.54 -6.81
N HIS A 101 -7.31 9.84 -6.48
CA HIS A 101 -8.43 9.49 -7.35
C HIS A 101 -8.62 10.57 -8.42
N PRO A 102 -9.00 10.18 -9.64
CA PRO A 102 -9.12 8.79 -10.12
C PRO A 102 -7.75 8.16 -10.33
N LEU A 103 -7.61 6.92 -9.87
CA LEU A 103 -6.34 6.21 -9.95
C LEU A 103 -6.07 5.73 -11.37
N THR A 104 -4.90 6.07 -11.92
CA THR A 104 -4.47 5.62 -13.23
C THR A 104 -3.28 4.70 -13.10
N TYR A 105 -3.05 3.90 -14.15
CA TYR A 105 -1.89 3.01 -14.17
C TYR A 105 -0.58 3.80 -14.13
N ASP A 106 -0.51 4.93 -14.82
CA ASP A 106 0.68 5.76 -14.84
C ASP A 106 1.01 6.29 -13.44
N ASP A 107 0.00 6.75 -12.70
CA ASP A 107 0.19 7.22 -11.34
C ASP A 107 0.62 6.08 -10.42
N PHE A 108 0.02 4.91 -10.61
CA PHE A 108 0.40 3.72 -9.85
C PHE A 108 1.87 3.36 -10.08
N GLN A 109 2.29 3.30 -11.35
CA GLN A 109 3.67 2.98 -11.70
C GLN A 109 4.65 3.98 -11.08
N LYS A 110 4.31 5.25 -11.19
CA LYS A 110 5.18 6.30 -10.64
C LYS A 110 5.33 6.16 -9.13
N ALA A 111 4.23 5.89 -8.44
CA ALA A 111 4.26 5.70 -7.00
C ALA A 111 5.12 4.49 -6.62
N MET A 112 5.00 3.39 -7.37
CA MET A 112 5.81 2.20 -7.11
C MET A 112 7.30 2.48 -7.33
N MET A 113 7.63 3.21 -8.38
CA MET A 113 9.01 3.57 -8.65
C MET A 113 9.58 4.47 -7.56
N ASP A 114 8.82 5.46 -7.13
CA ASP A 114 9.26 6.37 -6.08
C ASP A 114 9.45 5.62 -4.75
N ALA A 115 8.58 4.68 -4.45
CA ALA A 115 8.71 3.86 -3.25
C ALA A 115 9.95 2.99 -3.30
N ASN A 116 10.24 2.40 -4.43
CA ASN A 116 11.44 1.57 -4.60
C ASN A 116 12.71 2.37 -4.46
N ILE A 117 12.73 3.58 -5.00
CA ILE A 117 13.89 4.46 -4.87
C ILE A 117 14.12 4.83 -3.41
N SER A 118 13.04 5.20 -2.70
CA SER A 118 13.14 5.54 -1.29
C SER A 118 13.64 4.37 -0.45
N LYS A 119 13.19 3.16 -0.79
CA LYS A 119 13.57 1.97 -0.05
C LYS A 119 15.05 1.63 -0.21
N ARG A 120 15.64 1.98 -1.33
CA ARG A 120 17.05 1.70 -1.61
C ARG A 120 17.99 2.54 -0.77
N ASP A 121 17.53 3.66 -0.32
CA ASP A 121 18.31 4.55 0.52
C ASP A 121 18.30 4.06 1.95
#